data_cea9386885e4adb9d63211da9e5fb29c
#
_entry.id   cea9386885e4adb9d63211da9e5fb29c
#
_cell.length_a   1.000
_cell.length_b   1.000
_cell.length_c   1.000
_cell.angle_alpha   90.00
_cell.angle_beta   90.00
_cell.angle_gamma   90.00
#
_symmetry.space_group_name_H-M   'P 1'
#
loop_
_entity.id
_entity.type
_entity.pdbx_description
1 polymer ?
#
loop_
_entity_poly.entity_id
_entity_poly.type
_entity_poly.pdbx_seq_one_letter_code
_entity_poly.pdbx_strand_id
1 'polypeptide(L)'
;VSTGVGGGIVLNGRLLDGASGNAGHIGHVIVEPSGRRCACGARGCLEAETSGPAIEAITGRPPTQPTYEIIQRTGRLVGRGIASVCNLLDLPLAVVGGSVALGFGAPFFQAAQNSLDELCRLEFSTGARIVPARLGDDGALIGAAAFALRGMNRMARV
;
A
#
# COMPACT_ATOMS: atom_id res chain seq x y z
N VAL A 1 -2.98 3.64 -2.42
CA VAL A 1 -3.83 4.21 -1.36
C VAL A 1 -4.76 5.24 -1.99
N SER A 2 -6.04 4.94 -2.04
CA SER A 2 -7.09 5.75 -2.70
C SER A 2 -8.42 5.50 -1.98
N THR A 3 -9.53 5.20 -2.70
CA THR A 3 -10.81 4.78 -2.12
C THR A 3 -10.67 3.52 -1.26
N GLY A 4 -9.75 2.63 -1.60
CA GLY A 4 -9.32 1.48 -0.82
C GLY A 4 -7.80 1.41 -0.73
N VAL A 5 -7.29 0.34 -0.11
CA VAL A 5 -5.86 0.03 -0.05
C VAL A 5 -5.63 -1.39 -0.53
N GLY A 6 -4.99 -1.52 -1.67
CA GLY A 6 -4.59 -2.80 -2.23
C GLY A 6 -3.08 -2.84 -2.50
N GLY A 7 -2.59 -3.99 -2.94
CA GLY A 7 -1.21 -4.16 -3.33
C GLY A 7 -1.00 -5.40 -4.19
N GLY A 8 0.15 -5.47 -4.80
CA GLY A 8 0.66 -6.64 -5.50
C GLY A 8 2.13 -6.82 -5.17
N ILE A 9 2.58 -8.05 -5.11
CA ILE A 9 3.95 -8.40 -4.72
C ILE A 9 4.64 -9.07 -5.90
N VAL A 10 5.84 -8.59 -6.23
CA VAL A 10 6.68 -9.17 -7.29
C VAL A 10 7.93 -9.73 -6.63
N LEU A 11 8.14 -11.03 -6.77
CA LEU A 11 9.32 -11.74 -6.30
C LEU A 11 10.04 -12.37 -7.49
N ASN A 12 11.34 -12.12 -7.62
CA ASN A 12 12.17 -12.66 -8.71
C ASN A 12 11.57 -12.40 -10.11
N GLY A 13 11.02 -11.19 -10.32
CA GLY A 13 10.39 -10.80 -11.57
C GLY A 13 9.01 -11.42 -11.83
N ARG A 14 8.41 -12.12 -10.85
CA ARG A 14 7.10 -12.76 -10.98
C ARG A 14 6.12 -12.18 -9.98
N LEU A 15 4.90 -11.90 -10.45
CA LEU A 15 3.79 -11.55 -9.57
C LEU A 15 3.47 -12.74 -8.67
N LEU A 16 3.38 -12.50 -7.38
CA LEU A 16 2.94 -13.47 -6.39
C LEU A 16 1.43 -13.62 -6.50
N ASP A 17 0.97 -14.77 -6.97
CA ASP A 17 -0.47 -15.02 -7.16
C ASP A 17 -1.15 -15.45 -5.83
N GLY A 18 -0.45 -16.22 -4.99
CA GLY A 18 -1.05 -16.88 -3.83
C GLY A 18 -1.88 -18.10 -4.22
N ALA A 19 -2.40 -18.81 -3.23
CA ALA A 19 -3.15 -20.06 -3.45
C ALA A 19 -4.45 -19.85 -4.23
N SER A 20 -5.09 -18.69 -4.08
CA SER A 20 -6.38 -18.36 -4.72
C SER A 20 -6.30 -17.07 -5.56
N GLY A 21 -5.10 -16.63 -5.95
CA GLY A 21 -4.90 -15.43 -6.74
C GLY A 21 -5.05 -14.12 -5.96
N ASN A 22 -5.04 -14.15 -4.63
CA ASN A 22 -5.30 -13.00 -3.77
C ASN A 22 -4.07 -12.51 -2.97
N ALA A 23 -2.86 -12.91 -3.32
CA ALA A 23 -1.68 -12.40 -2.63
C ALA A 23 -1.50 -10.90 -2.83
N GLY A 24 -1.03 -10.21 -1.80
CA GLY A 24 -0.79 -8.77 -1.86
C GLY A 24 -1.91 -7.91 -1.28
N HIS A 25 -2.91 -8.46 -0.62
CA HIS A 25 -3.97 -7.70 0.09
C HIS A 25 -3.41 -6.95 1.31
N ILE A 26 -2.42 -6.07 1.09
CA ILE A 26 -1.76 -5.28 2.14
C ILE A 26 -2.75 -4.39 2.92
N GLY A 27 -3.86 -4.02 2.32
CA GLY A 27 -4.92 -3.26 2.98
C GLY A 27 -5.49 -3.92 4.23
N HIS A 28 -5.31 -5.24 4.39
CA HIS A 28 -5.76 -6.00 5.56
C HIS A 28 -4.65 -6.38 6.54
N VAL A 29 -3.43 -5.89 6.34
CA VAL A 29 -2.40 -5.93 7.39
C VAL A 29 -2.87 -5.07 8.56
N ILE A 30 -2.82 -5.63 9.77
CA ILE A 30 -3.20 -4.91 11.00
C ILE A 30 -2.06 -3.97 11.37
N VAL A 31 -2.30 -2.68 11.24
CA VAL A 31 -1.35 -1.61 11.56
C VAL A 31 -1.69 -0.87 12.85
N GLU A 32 -2.92 -1.02 13.34
CA GLU A 32 -3.39 -0.42 14.58
C GLU A 32 -4.34 -1.39 15.30
N PRO A 33 -3.82 -2.27 16.19
CA PRO A 33 -4.62 -3.34 16.81
C PRO A 33 -5.91 -2.85 17.50
N SER A 34 -5.87 -1.67 18.09
CA SER A 34 -7.03 -1.03 18.74
C SER A 34 -7.83 -0.13 17.79
N GLY A 35 -7.52 -0.15 16.50
CA GLY A 35 -8.07 0.74 15.50
C GLY A 35 -9.51 0.46 15.10
N ARG A 36 -9.90 1.05 13.99
CA ARG A 36 -11.26 1.01 13.46
C ARG A 36 -11.67 -0.39 13.00
N ARG A 37 -12.97 -0.68 13.03
CA ARG A 37 -13.51 -1.89 12.38
C ARG A 37 -13.30 -1.81 10.87
N CYS A 38 -12.81 -2.88 10.29
CA CYS A 38 -12.68 -3.06 8.86
C CYS A 38 -13.90 -3.82 8.31
N ALA A 39 -14.24 -3.58 7.04
CA ALA A 39 -15.29 -4.31 6.34
C ALA A 39 -15.02 -5.83 6.26
N CYS A 40 -13.75 -6.27 6.36
CA CYS A 40 -13.40 -7.69 6.43
C CYS A 40 -13.75 -8.35 7.78
N GLY A 41 -14.23 -7.61 8.75
CA GLY A 41 -14.57 -8.07 10.11
C GLY A 41 -13.47 -7.88 11.15
N ALA A 42 -12.22 -7.66 10.75
CA ALA A 42 -11.10 -7.40 11.66
C ALA A 42 -11.08 -5.94 12.16
N ARG A 43 -10.11 -5.61 13.01
CA ARG A 43 -9.83 -4.23 13.47
C ARG A 43 -8.42 -3.80 13.08
N GLY A 44 -8.28 -2.49 12.80
CA GLY A 44 -6.99 -1.85 12.59
C GLY A 44 -6.29 -2.23 11.30
N CYS A 45 -7.03 -2.75 10.33
CA CYS A 45 -6.51 -2.97 8.99
C CYS A 45 -6.03 -1.66 8.36
N LEU A 46 -4.96 -1.71 7.61
CA LEU A 46 -4.39 -0.54 6.93
C LEU A 46 -5.46 0.23 6.13
N GLU A 47 -6.33 -0.45 5.41
CA GLU A 47 -7.43 0.16 4.66
C GLU A 47 -8.42 0.91 5.54
N ALA A 48 -8.82 0.31 6.67
CA ALA A 48 -9.75 0.93 7.61
C ALA A 48 -9.17 2.18 8.30
N GLU A 49 -7.85 2.36 8.24
CA GLU A 49 -7.12 3.46 8.87
C GLU A 49 -6.64 4.52 7.89
N THR A 50 -6.48 4.19 6.58
CA THR A 50 -5.75 5.05 5.63
C THR A 50 -6.44 5.25 4.28
N SER A 51 -7.56 4.58 3.99
CA SER A 51 -8.32 4.83 2.77
C SER A 51 -9.01 6.19 2.79
N GLY A 52 -9.38 6.71 1.62
CA GLY A 52 -10.12 7.98 1.50
C GLY A 52 -11.37 8.03 2.39
N PRO A 53 -12.29 7.04 2.32
CA PRO A 53 -13.44 6.95 3.22
C PRO A 53 -13.07 6.85 4.70
N ALA A 54 -11.97 6.17 5.03
CA ALA A 54 -11.50 6.09 6.42
C ALA A 54 -11.02 7.46 6.92
N ILE A 55 -10.28 8.21 6.11
CA ILE A 55 -9.83 9.57 6.43
C ILE A 55 -11.01 10.49 6.65
N GLU A 56 -12.01 10.45 5.76
CA GLU A 56 -13.22 11.25 5.90
C GLU A 56 -13.97 10.91 7.19
N ALA A 57 -14.12 9.63 7.50
CA ALA A 57 -14.76 9.18 8.74
C ALA A 57 -13.98 9.53 10.02
N ILE A 58 -12.66 9.72 9.94
CA ILE A 58 -11.80 10.13 11.06
C ILE A 58 -11.85 11.65 11.26
N THR A 59 -11.86 12.41 10.17
CA THR A 59 -11.64 13.86 10.19
C THR A 59 -12.91 14.67 10.00
N GLY A 60 -13.98 14.06 9.48
CA GLY A 60 -15.18 14.77 9.02
C GLY A 60 -14.93 15.62 7.76
N ARG A 61 -13.80 15.45 7.07
CA ARG A 61 -13.40 16.20 5.89
C ARG A 61 -13.04 15.27 4.73
N PRO A 62 -13.29 15.68 3.48
CA PRO A 62 -12.88 14.89 2.34
C PRO A 62 -11.34 14.75 2.30
N PRO A 63 -10.83 13.62 1.80
CA PRO A 63 -9.38 13.37 1.73
C PRO A 63 -8.62 14.35 0.82
N THR A 64 -9.34 15.15 0.03
CA THR A 64 -8.78 16.25 -0.77
C THR A 64 -8.45 17.51 0.04
N GLN A 65 -8.89 17.56 1.31
CA GLN A 65 -8.63 18.66 2.24
C GLN A 65 -8.01 18.14 3.55
N PRO A 66 -6.86 17.48 3.47
CA PRO A 66 -6.24 16.86 4.64
C PRO A 66 -5.61 17.91 5.55
N THR A 67 -5.60 17.65 6.86
CA THR A 67 -4.69 18.35 7.78
C THR A 67 -3.30 17.74 7.72
N TYR A 68 -2.30 18.47 8.18
CA TYR A 68 -0.93 17.96 8.23
C TYR A 68 -0.83 16.70 9.10
N GLU A 69 -1.53 16.68 10.23
CA GLU A 69 -1.57 15.53 11.15
C GLU A 69 -2.11 14.27 10.47
N ILE A 70 -3.17 14.40 9.67
CA ILE A 70 -3.72 13.23 8.96
C ILE A 70 -2.79 12.74 7.86
N ILE A 71 -2.09 13.64 7.18
CA ILE A 71 -1.06 13.28 6.20
C ILE A 71 0.04 12.45 6.87
N GLN A 72 0.59 12.96 7.99
CA GLN A 72 1.63 12.30 8.76
C GLN A 72 1.16 10.95 9.32
N ARG A 73 -0.03 10.91 9.91
CA ARG A 73 -0.62 9.67 10.42
C ARG A 73 -0.78 8.62 9.33
N THR A 74 -1.34 9.03 8.19
CA THR A 74 -1.58 8.12 7.06
C THR A 74 -0.26 7.58 6.52
N GLY A 75 0.73 8.44 6.34
CA GLY A 75 2.07 8.03 5.91
C GLY A 75 2.71 7.02 6.87
N ARG A 76 2.70 7.30 8.18
CA ARG A 76 3.25 6.37 9.18
C ARG A 76 2.59 4.99 9.14
N LEU A 77 1.26 4.93 9.04
CA LEU A 77 0.55 3.65 9.01
C LEU A 77 0.81 2.87 7.72
N VAL A 78 0.92 3.57 6.58
CA VAL A 78 1.32 2.93 5.31
C VAL A 78 2.75 2.41 5.42
N GLY A 79 3.68 3.19 5.95
CA GLY A 79 5.05 2.75 6.19
C GLY A 79 5.13 1.51 7.09
N ARG A 80 4.33 1.46 8.17
CA ARG A 80 4.21 0.30 9.07
C ARG A 80 3.72 -0.95 8.33
N GLY A 81 2.68 -0.82 7.52
CA GLY A 81 2.17 -1.94 6.73
C GLY A 81 3.19 -2.46 5.72
N ILE A 82 3.88 -1.55 5.03
CA ILE A 82 4.94 -1.89 4.08
C ILE A 82 6.12 -2.55 4.80
N ALA A 83 6.54 -2.04 5.96
CA ALA A 83 7.63 -2.63 6.74
C ALA A 83 7.35 -4.10 7.12
N SER A 84 6.11 -4.41 7.50
CA SER A 84 5.70 -5.79 7.79
C SER A 84 5.92 -6.71 6.59
N VAL A 85 5.60 -6.24 5.39
CA VAL A 85 5.77 -7.02 4.15
C VAL A 85 7.24 -7.09 3.71
N CYS A 86 8.00 -5.98 3.83
CA CYS A 86 9.43 -5.96 3.52
C CYS A 86 10.22 -6.91 4.43
N ASN A 87 9.95 -6.90 5.72
CA ASN A 87 10.59 -7.81 6.67
C ASN A 87 10.21 -9.28 6.44
N LEU A 88 8.98 -9.55 5.99
CA LEU A 88 8.48 -10.91 5.78
C LEU A 88 8.98 -11.52 4.47
N LEU A 89 9.12 -10.72 3.43
CA LEU A 89 9.33 -11.20 2.05
C LEU A 89 10.63 -10.69 1.42
N ASP A 90 11.51 -10.05 2.19
CA ASP A 90 12.78 -9.50 1.72
C ASP A 90 12.60 -8.59 0.49
N LEU A 91 11.76 -7.56 0.66
CA LEU A 91 11.48 -6.61 -0.43
C LEU A 91 12.27 -5.32 -0.24
N PRO A 92 13.12 -4.93 -1.21
CA PRO A 92 13.92 -3.71 -1.12
C PRO A 92 13.14 -2.44 -1.53
N LEU A 93 11.98 -2.59 -2.16
CA LEU A 93 11.25 -1.47 -2.77
C LEU A 93 9.75 -1.64 -2.69
N ALA A 94 9.06 -0.58 -2.27
CA ALA A 94 7.63 -0.41 -2.40
C ALA A 94 7.30 0.81 -3.26
N VAL A 95 6.49 0.61 -4.30
CA VAL A 95 5.97 1.69 -5.16
C VAL A 95 4.55 1.99 -4.72
N VAL A 96 4.29 3.22 -4.28
CA VAL A 96 2.99 3.61 -3.72
C VAL A 96 2.30 4.63 -4.64
N GLY A 97 1.09 4.29 -5.06
CA GLY A 97 0.24 5.13 -5.91
C GLY A 97 -1.14 5.35 -5.30
N GLY A 98 -2.01 5.96 -6.10
CA GLY A 98 -3.39 6.28 -5.77
C GLY A 98 -3.58 7.71 -5.27
N SER A 99 -4.80 8.22 -5.45
CA SER A 99 -5.13 9.65 -5.28
C SER A 99 -4.85 10.20 -3.88
N VAL A 100 -5.00 9.39 -2.83
CA VAL A 100 -4.68 9.81 -1.46
C VAL A 100 -3.17 9.96 -1.29
N ALA A 101 -2.39 8.91 -1.60
CA ALA A 101 -0.95 8.94 -1.41
C ALA A 101 -0.26 10.01 -2.26
N LEU A 102 -0.61 10.08 -3.56
CA LEU A 102 -0.02 11.06 -4.48
C LEU A 102 -0.50 12.48 -4.17
N GLY A 103 -1.78 12.65 -3.82
CA GLY A 103 -2.35 13.95 -3.45
C GLY A 103 -1.79 14.51 -2.14
N PHE A 104 -1.40 13.66 -1.19
CA PHE A 104 -0.75 14.09 0.05
C PHE A 104 0.73 14.45 -0.16
N GLY A 105 1.34 13.98 -1.23
CA GLY A 105 2.66 14.40 -1.70
C GLY A 105 3.82 14.10 -0.75
N ALA A 106 4.85 14.92 -0.82
CA ALA A 106 6.11 14.71 -0.12
C ALA A 106 5.99 14.46 1.41
N PRO A 107 5.13 15.16 2.17
CA PRO A 107 4.99 14.91 3.60
C PRO A 107 4.50 13.50 3.94
N PHE A 108 3.62 12.93 3.11
CA PHE A 108 3.16 11.54 3.25
C PHE A 108 4.31 10.55 3.01
N PHE A 109 5.04 10.71 1.91
CA PHE A 109 6.14 9.81 1.55
C PHE A 109 7.27 9.86 2.57
N GLN A 110 7.57 11.05 3.11
CA GLN A 110 8.56 11.19 4.17
C GLN A 110 8.12 10.47 5.45
N ALA A 111 6.87 10.64 5.88
CA ALA A 111 6.35 9.96 7.06
C ALA A 111 6.32 8.43 6.88
N ALA A 112 5.98 7.97 5.67
CA ALA A 112 5.98 6.55 5.34
C ALA A 112 7.40 5.97 5.35
N GLN A 113 8.38 6.67 4.76
CA GLN A 113 9.78 6.24 4.74
C GLN A 113 10.36 6.22 6.16
N ASN A 114 10.13 7.26 6.97
CA ASN A 114 10.60 7.29 8.36
C ASN A 114 10.08 6.09 9.15
N SER A 115 8.79 5.76 9.01
CA SER A 115 8.20 4.59 9.67
C SER A 115 8.77 3.27 9.14
N LEU A 116 9.06 3.18 7.85
CA LEU A 116 9.75 2.04 7.27
C LEU A 116 11.14 1.87 7.87
N ASP A 117 11.94 2.95 7.93
CA ASP A 117 13.31 2.95 8.44
C ASP A 117 13.39 2.57 9.93
N GLU A 118 12.38 2.99 10.72
CA GLU A 118 12.26 2.60 12.12
C GLU A 118 11.98 1.11 12.32
N LEU A 119 11.25 0.48 11.41
CA LEU A 119 10.72 -0.88 11.55
C LEU A 119 11.48 -1.94 10.75
N CYS A 120 12.15 -1.56 9.68
CA CYS A 120 13.02 -2.44 8.89
C CYS A 120 14.44 -2.45 9.49
N ARG A 121 14.63 -3.26 10.54
CA ARG A 121 15.88 -3.34 11.31
C ARG A 121 16.70 -4.60 11.08
N LEU A 122 16.18 -5.52 10.28
CA LEU A 122 16.91 -6.71 9.87
C LEU A 122 17.95 -6.32 8.82
N GLU A 123 19.09 -7.00 8.80
CA GLU A 123 20.22 -6.69 7.90
C GLU A 123 19.75 -6.59 6.43
N PHE A 124 18.93 -7.53 5.98
CA PHE A 124 18.43 -7.60 4.62
C PHE A 124 17.31 -6.57 4.30
N SER A 125 16.57 -6.08 5.30
CA SER A 125 15.48 -5.12 5.10
C SER A 125 15.90 -3.67 5.34
N THR A 126 17.05 -3.44 5.98
CA THR A 126 17.59 -2.11 6.19
C THR A 126 17.89 -1.45 4.84
N GLY A 127 17.41 -0.20 4.68
CA GLY A 127 17.57 0.54 3.42
C GLY A 127 16.47 0.27 2.38
N ALA A 128 15.43 -0.49 2.71
CA ALA A 128 14.23 -0.61 1.89
C ALA A 128 13.63 0.77 1.62
N ARG A 129 13.00 0.98 0.46
CA ARG A 129 12.55 2.30 0.01
C ARG A 129 11.08 2.31 -0.36
N ILE A 130 10.43 3.42 -0.03
CA ILE A 130 9.08 3.76 -0.52
C ILE A 130 9.21 4.89 -1.55
N VAL A 131 8.67 4.67 -2.75
CA VAL A 131 8.71 5.68 -3.81
C VAL A 131 7.32 5.93 -4.39
N PRO A 132 7.02 7.14 -4.87
CA PRO A 132 5.77 7.41 -5.56
C PRO A 132 5.71 6.68 -6.90
N ALA A 133 4.51 6.20 -7.25
CA ALA A 133 4.23 5.67 -8.58
C ALA A 133 4.34 6.77 -9.63
N ARG A 134 4.98 6.46 -10.78
CA ARG A 134 5.23 7.41 -11.86
C ARG A 134 4.18 7.41 -12.96
N LEU A 135 3.26 6.43 -12.97
CA LEU A 135 2.25 6.29 -14.01
C LEU A 135 1.01 7.17 -13.76
N GLY A 136 0.97 7.93 -12.66
CA GLY A 136 -0.14 8.83 -12.34
C GLY A 136 -1.50 8.12 -12.36
N ASP A 137 -2.48 8.76 -12.98
CA ASP A 137 -3.86 8.27 -13.08
C ASP A 137 -3.99 7.07 -14.04
N ASP A 138 -3.06 6.91 -14.98
CA ASP A 138 -3.06 5.80 -15.94
C ASP A 138 -2.56 4.48 -15.32
N GLY A 139 -1.97 4.52 -14.13
CA GLY A 139 -1.34 3.36 -13.50
C GLY A 139 -2.27 2.16 -13.36
N ALA A 140 -3.52 2.38 -12.98
CA ALA A 140 -4.50 1.31 -12.82
C ALA A 140 -4.87 0.68 -14.17
N LEU A 141 -5.07 1.49 -15.22
CA LEU A 141 -5.40 1.03 -16.56
C LEU A 141 -4.24 0.25 -17.21
N ILE A 142 -3.03 0.79 -17.11
CA ILE A 142 -1.81 0.13 -17.59
C ILE A 142 -1.59 -1.20 -16.86
N GLY A 143 -1.78 -1.23 -15.54
CA GLY A 143 -1.68 -2.43 -14.73
C GLY A 143 -2.69 -3.50 -15.13
N ALA A 144 -3.94 -3.14 -15.37
CA ALA A 144 -4.99 -4.05 -15.84
C ALA A 144 -4.67 -4.63 -17.23
N ALA A 145 -4.21 -3.78 -18.16
CA ALA A 145 -3.78 -4.22 -19.48
C ALA A 145 -2.58 -5.19 -19.42
N ALA A 146 -1.57 -4.89 -18.60
CA ALA A 146 -0.41 -5.76 -18.40
C ALA A 146 -0.82 -7.12 -17.82
N PHE A 147 -1.76 -7.13 -16.88
CA PHE A 147 -2.27 -8.38 -16.30
C PHE A 147 -3.03 -9.23 -17.33
N ALA A 148 -3.88 -8.60 -18.16
CA ALA A 148 -4.61 -9.28 -19.22
C ALA A 148 -3.67 -9.91 -20.26
N LEU A 149 -2.65 -9.17 -20.73
CA LEU A 149 -1.63 -9.66 -21.65
C LEU A 149 -0.84 -10.84 -21.06
N ARG A 150 -0.53 -10.80 -19.76
CA ARG A 150 0.12 -11.93 -19.07
C ARG A 150 -0.74 -13.19 -19.07
N GLY A 151 -2.06 -13.04 -18.86
CA GLY A 151 -3.03 -14.14 -18.91
C GLY A 151 -3.10 -14.79 -20.31
N MET A 152 -3.17 -13.97 -21.34
CA MET A 152 -3.16 -14.44 -22.75
C MET A 152 -1.90 -15.22 -23.10
N ASN A 153 -0.72 -14.73 -22.69
CA ASN A 153 0.55 -15.41 -22.92
C ASN A 153 0.68 -16.76 -22.17
N ARG A 154 -0.03 -16.93 -21.06
CA ARG A 154 -0.09 -18.23 -20.36
C ARG A 154 -0.97 -19.23 -21.12
N MET A 155 -2.12 -18.81 -21.66
CA MET A 155 -3.00 -19.68 -22.45
C MET A 155 -2.40 -20.08 -23.81
N ALA A 156 -1.60 -19.23 -24.42
CA ALA A 156 -0.92 -19.52 -25.69
C ALA A 156 0.25 -20.53 -25.59
N ARG A 157 0.64 -20.93 -24.38
CA ARG A 157 1.72 -21.89 -24.11
C ARG A 157 1.22 -23.28 -23.67
N VAL A 158 -0.08 -23.51 -23.66
CA VAL A 158 -0.75 -24.79 -23.45
C VAL A 158 -1.20 -25.38 -24.78
#